data_6abb0051c7af2b204409d348f7165962
#
_entry.id   6abb0051c7af2b204409d348f7165962
#
_cell.length_a   1.000
_cell.length_b   1.000
_cell.length_c   1.000
_cell.angle_alpha   90.00
_cell.angle_beta   90.00
_cell.angle_gamma   90.00
#
_symmetry.space_group_name_H-M   'P 1'
#
loop_
_entity.id
_entity.type
_entity.pdbx_description
1 polymer ?
#
loop_
_entity_poly.entity_id
_entity_poly.type
_entity_poly.pdbx_seq_one_letter_code
_entity_poly.pdbx_strand_id
1 'polypeptide(L)'
;FEDSSYDVIVLMHALDLLENPYNFIREIDRVASDDAKIFIVGFNKISVWGLMNFINNKSAPPWFMNFHPTSNIREWFKILSYESKFNSTSCFLPATSKYFNKYLEKISFMQKWLFPNFGGIYFHIFNKKIIPLTPYKMKFKDKYIVNTFPKSTLNRIK
;
A
#
# COMPACT_ATOMS: atom_id res chain seq x y z
N PHE A 1 -16.27 17.03 1.75
CA PHE A 1 -15.03 17.46 2.40
C PHE A 1 -14.25 18.34 1.43
N GLU A 2 -13.54 19.35 1.93
CA GLU A 2 -12.69 20.23 1.13
C GLU A 2 -11.39 19.53 0.73
N ASP A 3 -10.77 19.95 -0.37
CA ASP A 3 -9.50 19.40 -0.87
C ASP A 3 -8.36 19.77 0.08
N SER A 4 -7.41 18.87 0.25
CA SER A 4 -6.17 19.08 1.02
C SER A 4 -6.37 19.70 2.41
N SER A 5 -7.45 19.30 3.10
CA SER A 5 -7.89 19.94 4.35
C SER A 5 -7.58 19.13 5.62
N TYR A 6 -7.12 17.88 5.50
CA TYR A 6 -6.90 17.01 6.65
C TYR A 6 -5.45 16.53 6.74
N ASP A 7 -4.81 16.83 7.89
CA ASP A 7 -3.43 16.41 8.19
C ASP A 7 -3.37 14.99 8.77
N VAL A 8 -4.46 14.52 9.38
CA VAL A 8 -4.56 13.18 9.96
C VAL A 8 -5.88 12.53 9.57
N ILE A 9 -5.81 11.35 8.98
CA ILE A 9 -6.98 10.56 8.60
C ILE A 9 -6.85 9.18 9.23
N VAL A 10 -7.91 8.73 9.91
CA VAL A 10 -7.96 7.43 10.56
C VAL A 10 -9.07 6.59 9.95
N LEU A 11 -8.71 5.45 9.40
CA LEU A 11 -9.60 4.49 8.74
C LEU A 11 -9.66 3.20 9.55
N MET A 12 -10.70 3.06 10.37
CA MET A 12 -10.94 1.85 11.15
C MET A 12 -11.96 0.96 10.45
N HIS A 13 -11.49 -0.16 9.88
CA HIS A 13 -12.30 -1.11 9.12
C HIS A 13 -13.13 -0.50 7.97
N ALA A 14 -12.84 0.75 7.59
CA ALA A 14 -13.56 1.44 6.53
C ALA A 14 -13.38 0.77 5.17
N LEU A 15 -12.17 0.29 4.86
CA LEU A 15 -11.89 -0.40 3.61
C LEU A 15 -12.56 -1.79 3.55
N ASP A 16 -12.75 -2.43 4.69
CA ASP A 16 -13.35 -3.76 4.80
C ASP A 16 -14.87 -3.75 4.49
N LEU A 17 -15.52 -2.59 4.55
CA LEU A 17 -16.92 -2.42 4.20
C LEU A 17 -17.17 -2.27 2.70
N LEU A 18 -16.12 -2.06 1.92
CA LEU A 18 -16.19 -1.77 0.49
C LEU A 18 -15.72 -2.97 -0.34
N GLU A 19 -16.46 -3.28 -1.40
CA GLU A 19 -16.04 -4.28 -2.38
C GLU A 19 -14.86 -3.78 -3.21
N ASN A 20 -14.92 -2.50 -3.61
CA ASN A 20 -13.86 -1.84 -4.36
C ASN A 20 -13.43 -0.55 -3.64
N PRO A 21 -12.40 -0.61 -2.78
CA PRO A 21 -11.95 0.52 -1.98
C PRO A 21 -11.15 1.56 -2.77
N TYR A 22 -10.80 1.30 -4.03
CA TYR A 22 -9.90 2.16 -4.80
C TYR A 22 -10.45 3.60 -4.98
N ASN A 23 -11.72 3.74 -5.30
CA ASN A 23 -12.35 5.07 -5.44
C ASN A 23 -12.38 5.82 -4.11
N PHE A 24 -12.61 5.11 -3.02
CA PHE A 24 -12.58 5.68 -1.67
C PHE A 24 -11.18 6.15 -1.28
N ILE A 25 -10.15 5.37 -1.61
CA ILE A 25 -8.75 5.74 -1.37
C ILE A 25 -8.36 6.99 -2.18
N ARG A 26 -8.86 7.15 -3.40
CA ARG A 26 -8.65 8.37 -4.19
C ARG A 26 -9.33 9.59 -3.56
N GLU A 27 -10.50 9.41 -3.00
CA GLU A 27 -11.18 10.48 -2.26
C GLU A 27 -10.42 10.87 -0.98
N ILE A 28 -9.85 9.88 -0.28
CA ILE A 28 -8.95 10.12 0.85
C ILE A 28 -7.74 10.94 0.40
N ASP A 29 -7.12 10.59 -0.73
CA ASP A 29 -6.00 11.34 -1.28
C ASP A 29 -6.35 12.78 -1.63
N ARG A 30 -7.55 13.02 -2.15
CA ARG A 30 -8.05 14.36 -2.49
C ARG A 30 -8.17 15.26 -1.25
N VAL A 31 -8.70 14.71 -0.15
CA VAL A 31 -8.92 15.49 1.09
C VAL A 31 -7.69 15.56 1.99
N ALA A 32 -6.70 14.69 1.77
CA ALA A 32 -5.47 14.66 2.52
C ALA A 32 -4.54 15.81 2.14
N SER A 33 -4.03 16.55 3.15
CA SER A 33 -3.00 17.58 2.94
C SER A 33 -1.68 16.98 2.44
N ASP A 34 -0.76 17.82 2.00
CA ASP A 34 0.51 17.37 1.41
C ASP A 34 1.39 16.58 2.38
N ASP A 35 1.30 16.86 3.68
CA ASP A 35 2.03 16.16 4.74
C ASP A 35 1.14 15.19 5.55
N ALA A 36 -0.02 14.82 5.00
CA ALA A 36 -1.00 14.03 5.72
C ALA A 36 -0.47 12.66 6.16
N LYS A 37 -0.92 12.25 7.35
CA LYS A 37 -0.71 10.91 7.91
C LYS A 37 -2.00 10.13 7.88
N ILE A 38 -1.95 8.94 7.28
CA ILE A 38 -3.10 8.07 7.17
C ILE A 38 -2.86 6.81 8.00
N PHE A 39 -3.75 6.58 8.96
CA PHE A 39 -3.76 5.41 9.83
C PHE A 39 -4.84 4.45 9.35
N ILE A 40 -4.49 3.21 9.09
CA ILE A 40 -5.41 2.21 8.55
C ILE A 40 -5.38 0.96 9.42
N VAL A 41 -6.57 0.54 9.84
CA VAL A 41 -6.81 -0.74 10.51
C VAL A 41 -7.81 -1.53 9.70
N GLY A 42 -7.54 -2.81 9.45
CA GLY A 42 -8.46 -3.67 8.72
C GLY A 42 -8.15 -5.15 8.89
N PHE A 43 -9.01 -5.99 8.30
CA PHE A 43 -8.87 -7.44 8.34
C PHE A 43 -8.01 -7.96 7.19
N ASN A 44 -7.04 -8.81 7.54
CA ASN A 44 -6.12 -9.41 6.59
C ASN A 44 -6.71 -10.66 5.95
N LYS A 45 -6.87 -10.63 4.64
CA LYS A 45 -7.35 -11.78 3.87
C LYS A 45 -6.38 -12.97 3.92
N ILE A 46 -5.06 -12.69 3.98
CA ILE A 46 -4.03 -13.72 4.06
C ILE A 46 -3.72 -13.99 5.53
N SER A 47 -4.67 -14.62 6.23
CA SER A 47 -4.59 -14.97 7.64
C SER A 47 -5.54 -16.11 7.97
N VAL A 48 -5.45 -16.64 9.19
CA VAL A 48 -6.45 -17.62 9.70
C VAL A 48 -7.85 -17.01 9.71
N TRP A 49 -7.97 -15.72 10.03
CA TRP A 49 -9.24 -14.98 9.95
C TRP A 49 -9.79 -14.94 8.52
N GLY A 50 -8.93 -14.71 7.51
CA GLY A 50 -9.33 -14.72 6.11
C GLY A 50 -9.82 -16.10 5.65
N LEU A 51 -9.15 -17.16 6.08
CA LEU A 51 -9.60 -18.53 5.82
C LEU A 51 -10.96 -18.82 6.46
N MET A 52 -11.16 -18.42 7.71
CA MET A 52 -12.43 -18.55 8.41
C MET A 52 -13.53 -17.70 7.76
N ASN A 53 -13.22 -16.50 7.25
CA ASN A 53 -14.17 -15.69 6.51
C ASN A 53 -14.65 -16.37 5.21
N PHE A 54 -13.80 -17.16 4.59
CA PHE A 54 -14.17 -17.94 3.41
C PHE A 54 -15.10 -19.12 3.75
N ILE A 55 -14.89 -19.75 4.91
CA ILE A 55 -15.65 -20.95 5.31
C ILE A 55 -16.96 -20.56 6.02
N ASN A 56 -16.96 -19.48 6.79
CA ASN A 56 -18.12 -19.07 7.58
C ASN A 56 -19.21 -18.41 6.73
N ASN A 57 -20.45 -18.61 7.19
CA ASN A 57 -21.59 -17.94 6.59
C ASN A 57 -21.51 -16.43 6.89
N LYS A 58 -21.62 -15.60 5.84
CA LYS A 58 -21.47 -14.12 5.88
C LYS A 58 -22.64 -13.40 6.61
N SER A 59 -23.25 -14.02 7.61
CA SER A 59 -24.44 -13.49 8.28
C SER A 59 -24.14 -12.59 9.48
N ALA A 60 -22.92 -12.60 10.00
CA ALA A 60 -22.55 -11.86 11.22
C ALA A 60 -21.18 -11.19 11.10
N PRO A 61 -20.94 -10.06 11.81
CA PRO A 61 -19.62 -9.45 11.89
C PRO A 61 -18.59 -10.43 12.49
N PRO A 62 -17.35 -10.42 12.01
CA PRO A 62 -16.80 -9.61 10.89
C PRO A 62 -16.94 -10.31 9.52
N TRP A 63 -17.62 -11.46 9.44
CA TRP A 63 -17.60 -12.38 8.30
C TRP A 63 -18.29 -11.84 7.04
N PHE A 64 -19.15 -10.83 7.14
CA PHE A 64 -19.73 -10.19 5.97
C PHE A 64 -18.81 -9.13 5.32
N MET A 65 -17.72 -8.76 6.00
CA MET A 65 -16.78 -7.75 5.51
C MET A 65 -15.84 -8.30 4.43
N ASN A 66 -15.35 -7.41 3.58
CA ASN A 66 -14.40 -7.72 2.52
C ASN A 66 -12.98 -7.61 3.04
N PHE A 67 -12.35 -8.73 3.35
CA PHE A 67 -10.97 -8.75 3.81
C PHE A 67 -10.01 -8.49 2.66
N HIS A 68 -9.06 -7.59 2.87
CA HIS A 68 -8.05 -7.24 1.88
C HIS A 68 -6.65 -7.73 2.30
N PRO A 69 -5.83 -8.25 1.35
CA PRO A 69 -4.43 -8.55 1.64
C PRO A 69 -3.66 -7.27 2.01
N THR A 70 -2.78 -7.35 2.99
CA THR A 70 -1.92 -6.21 3.39
C THR A 70 -1.05 -5.69 2.24
N SER A 71 -0.66 -6.57 1.29
CA SER A 71 0.07 -6.20 0.08
C SER A 71 -0.71 -5.22 -0.78
N ASN A 72 -2.00 -5.49 -1.02
CA ASN A 72 -2.84 -4.65 -1.88
C ASN A 72 -3.01 -3.25 -1.29
N ILE A 73 -3.20 -3.16 0.04
CA ILE A 73 -3.29 -1.87 0.73
C ILE A 73 -2.02 -1.05 0.49
N ARG A 74 -0.84 -1.67 0.65
CA ARG A 74 0.45 -0.99 0.41
C ARG A 74 0.61 -0.57 -1.04
N GLU A 75 0.21 -1.40 -1.99
CA GLU A 75 0.30 -1.08 -3.42
C GLU A 75 -0.61 0.09 -3.80
N TRP A 76 -1.85 0.12 -3.32
CA TRP A 76 -2.79 1.21 -3.60
C TRP A 76 -2.26 2.55 -3.10
N PHE A 77 -1.75 2.61 -1.88
CA PHE A 77 -1.16 3.83 -1.33
C PHE A 77 0.18 4.20 -1.99
N LYS A 78 0.97 3.21 -2.39
CA LYS A 78 2.22 3.44 -3.15
C LYS A 78 1.95 4.08 -4.52
N ILE A 79 0.90 3.66 -5.22
CA ILE A 79 0.48 4.26 -6.51
C ILE A 79 0.16 5.75 -6.34
N LEU A 80 -0.43 6.14 -5.22
CA LEU A 80 -0.74 7.52 -4.88
C LEU A 80 0.44 8.28 -4.23
N SER A 81 1.66 7.74 -4.34
CA SER A 81 2.89 8.35 -3.81
C SER A 81 2.96 8.44 -2.28
N TYR A 82 2.25 7.56 -1.57
CA TYR A 82 2.42 7.46 -0.11
C TYR A 82 3.58 6.53 0.25
N GLU A 83 4.29 6.91 1.31
CA GLU A 83 5.35 6.09 1.90
C GLU A 83 4.82 5.36 3.13
N SER A 84 5.00 4.02 3.18
CA SER A 84 4.66 3.23 4.36
C SER A 84 5.71 3.45 5.44
N LYS A 85 5.33 4.10 6.54
CA LYS A 85 6.22 4.36 7.69
C LYS A 85 6.17 3.24 8.72
N PHE A 86 5.03 2.61 8.85
CA PHE A 86 4.83 1.53 9.81
C PHE A 86 3.88 0.48 9.24
N ASN A 87 4.17 -0.78 9.53
CA ASN A 87 3.37 -1.92 9.14
C ASN A 87 3.47 -2.97 10.25
N SER A 88 2.34 -3.38 10.77
CA SER A 88 2.25 -4.46 11.76
C SER A 88 1.00 -5.28 11.55
N THR A 89 1.05 -6.53 11.94
CA THR A 89 -0.14 -7.38 12.01
C THR A 89 -0.27 -7.98 13.40
N SER A 90 -1.50 -8.21 13.83
CA SER A 90 -1.84 -8.73 15.15
C SER A 90 -3.03 -9.66 15.07
N CYS A 91 -3.46 -10.20 16.23
CA CYS A 91 -4.64 -11.07 16.34
C CYS A 91 -4.57 -12.27 15.38
N PHE A 92 -3.54 -13.11 15.52
CA PHE A 92 -3.33 -14.25 14.62
C PHE A 92 -4.49 -15.24 14.61
N LEU A 93 -5.19 -15.37 15.72
CA LEU A 93 -6.27 -16.35 15.90
C LEU A 93 -7.55 -15.69 16.44
N PRO A 94 -8.72 -15.98 15.88
CA PRO A 94 -9.97 -15.51 16.41
C PRO A 94 -10.30 -16.19 17.74
N ALA A 95 -10.84 -15.44 18.69
CA ALA A 95 -11.26 -15.95 20.00
C ALA A 95 -12.57 -16.76 19.87
N THR A 96 -12.46 -18.01 19.44
CA THR A 96 -13.64 -18.85 19.14
C THR A 96 -14.07 -19.82 20.26
N SER A 97 -13.19 -20.14 21.20
CA SER A 97 -13.58 -20.95 22.38
C SER A 97 -12.61 -20.87 23.55
N LYS A 98 -13.12 -21.03 24.77
CA LYS A 98 -12.32 -20.98 26.01
C LYS A 98 -11.23 -22.07 26.10
N TYR A 99 -11.43 -23.23 25.48
CA TYR A 99 -10.49 -24.36 25.54
C TYR A 99 -9.36 -24.25 24.54
N PHE A 100 -9.56 -23.51 23.45
CA PHE A 100 -8.59 -23.31 22.38
C PHE A 100 -7.53 -22.28 22.76
N ASN A 101 -7.85 -21.33 23.65
CA ASN A 101 -6.99 -20.20 23.99
C ASN A 101 -5.64 -20.59 24.60
N LYS A 102 -5.58 -21.59 25.49
CA LYS A 102 -4.34 -21.94 26.22
C LYS A 102 -3.23 -22.50 25.30
N TYR A 103 -3.59 -23.26 24.28
CA TYR A 103 -2.64 -23.78 23.29
C TYR A 103 -2.32 -22.73 22.23
N LEU A 104 -3.28 -21.88 21.93
CA LEU A 104 -3.16 -20.84 20.91
C LEU A 104 -2.25 -19.68 21.33
N GLU A 105 -2.14 -19.35 22.62
CA GLU A 105 -1.21 -18.35 23.13
C GLU A 105 0.25 -18.70 22.79
N LYS A 106 0.63 -19.97 22.98
CA LYS A 106 1.98 -20.45 22.62
C LYS A 106 2.20 -20.43 21.11
N ILE A 107 1.20 -20.84 20.35
CA ILE A 107 1.25 -20.86 18.88
C ILE A 107 1.26 -19.45 18.33
N SER A 108 0.48 -18.51 18.88
CA SER A 108 0.45 -17.12 18.42
C SER A 108 1.77 -16.39 18.63
N PHE A 109 2.48 -16.67 19.72
CA PHE A 109 3.82 -16.13 19.93
C PHE A 109 4.82 -16.62 18.88
N MET A 110 4.79 -17.93 18.58
CA MET A 110 5.65 -18.53 17.55
C MET A 110 5.27 -18.05 16.15
N GLN A 111 3.97 -17.89 15.86
CA GLN A 111 3.50 -17.35 14.57
C GLN A 111 3.93 -15.90 14.34
N LYS A 112 3.91 -15.06 15.38
CA LYS A 112 4.37 -13.68 15.29
C LYS A 112 5.85 -13.60 14.90
N TRP A 113 6.66 -14.54 15.35
CA TRP A 113 8.09 -14.59 15.06
C TRP A 113 8.37 -15.18 13.66
N LEU A 114 7.67 -16.27 13.29
CA LEU A 114 7.86 -16.96 12.00
C LEU A 114 7.13 -16.29 10.82
N PHE A 115 5.94 -15.71 11.08
CA PHE A 115 5.06 -15.19 10.04
C PHE A 115 4.47 -13.82 10.42
N PRO A 116 5.28 -12.75 10.47
CA PRO A 116 4.84 -11.45 10.96
C PRO A 116 3.71 -10.81 10.13
N ASN A 117 3.50 -11.25 8.89
CA ASN A 117 2.47 -10.71 7.99
C ASN A 117 1.14 -11.49 7.97
N PHE A 118 1.01 -12.56 8.78
CA PHE A 118 -0.16 -13.43 8.78
C PHE A 118 -1.17 -13.14 9.92
N GLY A 119 -1.00 -12.04 10.65
CA GLY A 119 -1.98 -11.60 11.63
C GLY A 119 -3.32 -11.28 10.98
N GLY A 120 -4.42 -11.55 11.72
CA GLY A 120 -5.78 -11.34 11.24
C GLY A 120 -6.18 -9.89 11.08
N ILE A 121 -5.55 -9.00 11.83
CA ILE A 121 -5.75 -7.55 11.76
C ILE A 121 -4.43 -6.91 11.35
N TYR A 122 -4.46 -6.04 10.37
CA TYR A 122 -3.31 -5.20 10.00
C TYR A 122 -3.48 -3.77 10.51
N PHE A 123 -2.34 -3.15 10.75
CA PHE A 123 -2.21 -1.74 11.07
C PHE A 123 -1.12 -1.11 10.19
N HIS A 124 -1.49 -0.10 9.42
CA HIS A 124 -0.57 0.64 8.56
C HIS A 124 -0.58 2.13 8.91
N ILE A 125 0.59 2.74 8.78
CA ILE A 125 0.76 4.19 8.79
C ILE A 125 1.41 4.59 7.48
N PHE A 126 0.74 5.47 6.75
CA PHE A 126 1.23 6.06 5.52
C PHE A 126 1.41 7.57 5.69
N ASN A 127 2.49 8.08 5.12
CA ASN A 127 2.70 9.51 4.97
C ASN A 127 2.67 9.86 3.49
N LYS A 128 1.99 10.94 3.14
CA LYS A 128 2.03 11.48 1.79
C LYS A 128 3.45 11.96 1.50
N LYS A 129 4.02 11.54 0.38
CA LYS A 129 5.38 11.94 -0.01
C LYS A 129 5.28 13.11 -0.97
N ILE A 130 5.66 14.29 -0.52
CA ILE A 130 5.89 15.40 -1.43
C ILE A 130 7.11 15.03 -2.27
N ILE A 131 6.91 14.80 -3.55
CA ILE A 131 8.02 14.70 -4.50
C ILE A 131 8.33 16.14 -4.91
N PRO A 132 9.39 16.77 -4.36
CA PRO A 132 9.77 18.10 -4.82
C PRO A 132 10.12 17.97 -6.30
N LEU A 133 9.37 18.64 -7.15
CA LEU A 133 9.69 18.80 -8.56
C LEU A 133 10.97 19.67 -8.64
N THR A 134 12.10 19.08 -8.37
CA THR A 134 13.38 19.72 -8.68
C THR A 134 13.52 19.61 -10.19
N PRO A 135 13.40 20.71 -10.96
CA PRO A 135 13.63 20.65 -12.39
C PRO A 135 15.09 20.26 -12.61
N TYR A 136 15.31 19.00 -12.94
CA TYR A 136 16.63 18.56 -13.35
C TYR A 136 16.93 19.23 -14.70
N LYS A 137 17.69 20.33 -14.67
CA LYS A 137 18.25 20.88 -15.89
C LYS A 137 19.20 19.84 -16.46
N MET A 138 18.73 19.08 -17.45
CA MET A 138 19.61 18.26 -18.26
C MET A 138 20.61 19.21 -18.91
N LYS A 139 21.86 19.20 -18.43
CA LYS A 139 22.99 19.73 -19.19
C LYS A 139 23.21 18.76 -20.35
N PHE A 140 22.61 19.02 -21.48
CA PHE A 140 23.05 18.42 -22.72
C PHE A 140 24.50 18.85 -22.88
N LYS A 141 25.44 17.93 -22.69
CA LYS A 141 26.79 18.10 -23.23
C LYS A 141 26.61 18.06 -24.74
N ASP A 142 26.76 19.20 -25.39
CA ASP A 142 26.85 19.28 -26.84
C ASP A 142 27.98 18.33 -27.27
N LYS A 143 27.63 17.12 -27.66
CA LYS A 143 28.55 16.28 -28.42
C LYS A 143 28.64 16.97 -29.78
N TYR A 144 29.74 17.65 -30.01
CA TYR A 144 30.10 18.13 -31.33
C TYR A 144 30.09 16.91 -32.25
N ILE A 145 29.07 16.81 -33.09
CA ILE A 145 29.09 15.88 -34.19
C ILE A 145 30.06 16.44 -35.18
N VAL A 146 31.32 16.00 -35.15
CA VAL A 146 32.28 16.28 -36.20
C VAL A 146 31.81 15.51 -37.42
N ASN A 147 31.08 16.20 -38.30
CA ASN A 147 30.76 15.69 -39.62
C ASN A 147 32.05 15.66 -40.45
N THR A 148 32.79 14.59 -40.32
CA THR A 148 33.84 14.24 -41.29
C THR A 148 33.16 13.69 -42.54
N PHE A 149 32.66 14.60 -43.38
CA PHE A 149 32.39 14.25 -44.76
C PHE A 149 33.73 14.07 -45.46
N PRO A 150 34.02 12.91 -46.11
CA PRO A 150 35.21 12.82 -46.96
C PRO A 150 35.01 13.77 -48.11
N LYS A 151 35.97 14.72 -48.31
CA LYS A 151 36.04 15.55 -49.52
C LYS A 151 36.15 14.61 -50.70
N SER A 152 35.05 14.43 -51.42
CA SER A 152 35.12 13.77 -52.73
C SER A 152 35.98 14.61 -53.65
N THR A 153 37.07 14.06 -54.06
CA THR A 153 37.94 14.58 -55.09
C THR A 153 37.20 14.54 -56.44
N LEU A 154 36.50 15.65 -56.72
CA LEU A 154 36.11 15.97 -58.08
C LEU A 154 37.35 16.59 -58.79
N ASN A 155 38.18 15.72 -59.34
CA ASN A 155 39.20 16.13 -60.28
C ASN A 155 39.02 15.44 -61.62
N ARG A 156 38.82 16.26 -62.64
CA ARG A 156 39.14 16.09 -64.06
C ARG A 156 38.35 15.13 -64.88
N ILE A 157 37.54 15.71 -65.73
CA ILE A 157 37.56 15.31 -67.15
C ILE A 157 37.64 16.63 -68.00
N LYS A 158 38.68 16.67 -68.83
CA LYS A 158 38.83 17.62 -69.92
C LYS A 158 37.71 17.41 -70.94
#